data_d2f0b5da7ac346cb9662068651ccd818
#
_entry.id   d2f0b5da7ac346cb9662068651ccd818
#
_cell.length_a   1.000
_cell.length_b   1.000
_cell.length_c   1.000
_cell.angle_alpha   90.00
_cell.angle_beta   90.00
_cell.angle_gamma   90.00
#
_symmetry.space_group_name_H-M   'P 1'
#
loop_
_entity.id
_entity.type
_entity.pdbx_description
1 polymer ?
#
loop_
_entity_poly.entity_id
_entity_poly.type
_entity_poly.pdbx_seq_one_letter_code
_entity_poly.pdbx_strand_id
1 'polypeptide(L)'
;MEEELHQGGIDVSWSKISSELKKSLDKDTFQNWIKPIYFESHIDTSLTLSVPTRFLRDWIIKNYASVIKKAYMDQGHSIDKLAILVKENNNRIIPGTEVIYEDKDDDEDTYYDDISAPLDPKFTFDNFIVGKPNELAYAAAQRVAQSEVVSFNPLFLYGGVGLGKTHLMHAVAWNIKKRNPKKNVVYLTAEKFMYQFIKALRFKNIMSFKEQFRSVDVLMIDDVQFIIGKDNTQEEFFHTFNTLIDKKRQIIISADKSPADLDGLEDRLKSRLGWGLVADIHPLTYELRLGILQAKAEQKSLQLKQEVMEFLANKITNNVREMEGALNRLAVHASIQDSEISVDLVKDVLKDLLRTNSRKITIDEIQKKVVEHYNIKLSDMHSPRRSRSVARPRQVAMYLAKSITTRSLPEIGRKFGGRDHTTVIHAIKTIEEIMVNDPNLAEDIELLTRILQTS
;
A
#
# COMPACT_ATOMS: atom_id res chain seq x y z
N MET A 1 -57.76 -8.22 19.42
CA MET A 1 -57.21 -9.24 20.34
C MET A 1 -56.69 -10.42 19.51
N GLU A 2 -55.99 -10.13 18.39
CA GLU A 2 -55.37 -11.11 17.44
C GLU A 2 -53.95 -10.74 16.96
N GLU A 3 -53.33 -9.70 17.52
CA GLU A 3 -51.99 -9.25 17.07
C GLU A 3 -50.83 -9.62 18.03
N GLU A 4 -51.07 -10.23 19.18
CA GLU A 4 -50.02 -10.51 20.17
C GLU A 4 -49.49 -11.97 20.16
N LEU A 5 -50.00 -12.86 19.32
CA LEU A 5 -49.62 -14.29 19.33
C LEU A 5 -48.53 -14.70 18.31
N HIS A 6 -48.04 -13.80 17.46
CA HIS A 6 -47.05 -14.15 16.41
C HIS A 6 -45.60 -13.79 16.73
N GLN A 7 -45.31 -13.03 17.79
CA GLN A 7 -43.92 -12.63 18.12
C GLN A 7 -43.14 -13.64 19.00
N GLY A 8 -43.83 -14.56 19.71
CA GLY A 8 -43.18 -15.44 20.66
C GLY A 8 -42.60 -16.75 20.10
N GLY A 9 -43.02 -17.20 18.92
CA GLY A 9 -42.60 -18.50 18.37
C GLY A 9 -41.31 -18.49 17.54
N ILE A 10 -40.94 -17.34 17.04
CA ILE A 10 -39.88 -17.20 16.01
C ILE A 10 -38.52 -16.93 16.63
N ASP A 11 -38.45 -16.24 17.76
CA ASP A 11 -37.22 -15.96 18.51
C ASP A 11 -36.61 -17.25 19.14
N VAL A 12 -37.43 -18.22 19.47
CA VAL A 12 -37.00 -19.54 19.99
C VAL A 12 -36.20 -20.33 18.94
N SER A 13 -36.50 -20.17 17.65
CA SER A 13 -35.82 -20.87 16.57
C SER A 13 -34.36 -20.34 16.38
N TRP A 14 -34.15 -19.02 16.33
CA TRP A 14 -32.79 -18.44 16.18
C TRP A 14 -31.91 -18.74 17.39
N SER A 15 -32.45 -18.68 18.59
CA SER A 15 -31.73 -19.01 19.83
C SER A 15 -31.19 -20.46 19.83
N LYS A 16 -32.02 -21.41 19.34
CA LYS A 16 -31.58 -22.83 19.18
C LYS A 16 -30.50 -22.96 18.14
N ILE A 17 -30.68 -22.35 16.96
CA ILE A 17 -29.71 -22.41 15.85
C ILE A 17 -28.40 -21.75 16.25
N SER A 18 -28.44 -20.58 16.90
CA SER A 18 -27.25 -19.92 17.42
C SER A 18 -26.50 -20.79 18.45
N SER A 19 -27.24 -21.54 19.29
CA SER A 19 -26.64 -22.48 20.24
C SER A 19 -25.98 -23.69 19.57
N GLU A 20 -26.50 -24.13 18.44
CA GLU A 20 -25.95 -25.21 17.63
C GLU A 20 -24.71 -24.76 16.86
N LEU A 21 -24.76 -23.58 16.25
CA LEU A 21 -23.60 -22.93 15.63
C LEU A 21 -22.48 -22.68 16.63
N LYS A 22 -22.80 -22.38 17.89
CA LYS A 22 -21.81 -22.25 18.96
C LYS A 22 -21.09 -23.56 19.30
N LYS A 23 -21.73 -24.72 19.07
CA LYS A 23 -21.12 -26.03 19.28
C LYS A 23 -20.28 -26.49 18.09
N SER A 24 -20.66 -26.10 16.88
CA SER A 24 -20.01 -26.52 15.62
C SER A 24 -18.84 -25.61 15.20
N LEU A 25 -18.81 -24.36 15.66
CA LEU A 25 -17.77 -23.39 15.34
C LEU A 25 -16.82 -23.19 16.53
N ASP A 26 -15.58 -22.80 16.24
CA ASP A 26 -14.64 -22.40 17.28
C ASP A 26 -15.12 -21.15 18.04
N LYS A 27 -14.64 -20.98 19.28
CA LYS A 27 -15.10 -19.95 20.20
C LYS A 27 -14.91 -18.52 19.65
N ASP A 28 -13.78 -18.28 18.96
CA ASP A 28 -13.44 -16.95 18.44
C ASP A 28 -14.27 -16.62 17.20
N THR A 29 -14.47 -17.57 16.32
CA THR A 29 -15.37 -17.47 15.17
C THR A 29 -16.79 -17.19 15.59
N PHE A 30 -17.31 -17.91 16.55
CA PHE A 30 -18.67 -17.67 17.05
C PHE A 30 -18.83 -16.26 17.67
N GLN A 31 -17.89 -15.85 18.52
CA GLN A 31 -17.95 -14.56 19.20
C GLN A 31 -17.88 -13.36 18.23
N ASN A 32 -17.02 -13.46 17.22
CA ASN A 32 -16.74 -12.36 16.31
C ASN A 32 -17.75 -12.24 15.17
N TRP A 33 -18.32 -13.36 14.68
CA TRP A 33 -19.08 -13.38 13.44
C TRP A 33 -20.55 -13.77 13.60
N ILE A 34 -20.88 -14.70 14.49
CA ILE A 34 -22.25 -15.21 14.66
C ILE A 34 -23.00 -14.47 15.76
N LYS A 35 -22.33 -14.23 16.89
CA LYS A 35 -22.96 -13.53 18.03
C LYS A 35 -23.50 -12.13 17.72
N PRO A 36 -22.88 -11.32 16.82
CA PRO A 36 -23.41 -10.02 16.45
C PRO A 36 -24.58 -10.04 15.47
N ILE A 37 -25.10 -11.20 15.09
CA ILE A 37 -26.26 -11.36 14.22
C ILE A 37 -27.54 -11.26 15.04
N TYR A 38 -28.47 -10.42 14.58
CA TYR A 38 -29.80 -10.29 15.14
C TYR A 38 -30.83 -10.90 14.19
N PHE A 39 -31.81 -11.59 14.74
CA PHE A 39 -32.94 -12.13 14.00
C PHE A 39 -33.97 -11.02 13.73
N GLU A 40 -34.49 -10.95 12.51
CA GLU A 40 -35.51 -9.97 12.12
C GLU A 40 -36.87 -10.64 11.79
N SER A 41 -36.83 -11.60 10.87
CA SER A 41 -38.02 -12.33 10.48
C SER A 41 -37.67 -13.64 9.77
N HIS A 42 -38.62 -14.60 9.82
CA HIS A 42 -38.62 -15.80 9.00
C HIS A 42 -40.03 -15.98 8.47
N ILE A 43 -40.22 -15.78 7.19
CA ILE A 43 -41.51 -15.86 6.50
C ILE A 43 -41.37 -16.87 5.37
N ASP A 44 -42.13 -17.96 5.42
CA ASP A 44 -42.07 -19.08 4.50
C ASP A 44 -40.65 -19.64 4.38
N THR A 45 -40.01 -19.48 3.23
CA THR A 45 -38.63 -19.92 2.96
C THR A 45 -37.62 -18.76 2.97
N SER A 46 -38.04 -17.55 3.39
CA SER A 46 -37.18 -16.35 3.42
C SER A 46 -36.78 -16.00 4.86
N LEU A 47 -35.48 -16.06 5.16
CA LEU A 47 -34.89 -15.69 6.43
C LEU A 47 -34.23 -14.30 6.32
N THR A 48 -34.61 -13.39 7.21
CA THR A 48 -34.03 -12.06 7.31
C THR A 48 -33.29 -11.89 8.64
N LEU A 49 -32.01 -11.58 8.55
CA LEU A 49 -31.14 -11.30 9.70
C LEU A 49 -30.64 -9.86 9.61
N SER A 50 -30.10 -9.32 10.71
CA SER A 50 -29.44 -8.01 10.68
C SER A 50 -28.12 -8.02 11.43
N VAL A 51 -27.24 -7.08 11.06
CA VAL A 51 -25.89 -6.90 11.63
C VAL A 51 -25.55 -5.42 11.77
N PRO A 52 -24.63 -5.04 12.67
CA PRO A 52 -24.33 -3.63 12.95
C PRO A 52 -23.50 -2.93 11.86
N THR A 53 -22.79 -3.65 10.99
CA THR A 53 -21.90 -3.03 9.99
C THR A 53 -21.98 -3.70 8.62
N ARG A 54 -21.71 -2.91 7.55
CA ARG A 54 -21.63 -3.44 6.16
C ARG A 54 -20.53 -4.52 6.03
N PHE A 55 -19.39 -4.30 6.67
CA PHE A 55 -18.30 -5.26 6.67
C PHE A 55 -18.74 -6.62 7.24
N LEU A 56 -19.45 -6.61 8.38
CA LEU A 56 -19.94 -7.83 9.01
C LEU A 56 -20.97 -8.56 8.12
N ARG A 57 -21.88 -7.81 7.46
CA ARG A 57 -22.84 -8.34 6.50
C ARG A 57 -22.12 -9.09 5.37
N ASP A 58 -21.20 -8.42 4.69
CA ASP A 58 -20.50 -8.96 3.52
C ASP A 58 -19.67 -10.18 3.90
N TRP A 59 -19.04 -10.14 5.08
CA TRP A 59 -18.27 -11.26 5.61
C TRP A 59 -19.15 -12.48 5.94
N ILE A 60 -20.30 -12.27 6.59
CA ILE A 60 -21.24 -13.36 6.95
C ILE A 60 -21.84 -13.97 5.70
N ILE A 61 -22.28 -13.16 4.74
CA ILE A 61 -22.80 -13.65 3.46
C ILE A 61 -21.74 -14.54 2.79
N LYS A 62 -20.51 -14.07 2.73
CA LYS A 62 -19.44 -14.77 2.04
C LYS A 62 -19.02 -16.07 2.72
N ASN A 63 -18.96 -16.10 4.05
CA ASN A 63 -18.31 -17.20 4.76
C ASN A 63 -19.25 -18.09 5.57
N TYR A 64 -20.44 -17.61 5.93
CA TYR A 64 -21.33 -18.29 6.86
C TYR A 64 -22.78 -18.43 6.39
N ALA A 65 -23.16 -17.88 5.21
CA ALA A 65 -24.51 -17.99 4.70
C ALA A 65 -24.96 -19.45 4.53
N SER A 66 -24.14 -20.29 3.90
CA SER A 66 -24.40 -21.71 3.73
C SER A 66 -24.46 -22.49 5.06
N VAL A 67 -23.60 -22.12 6.01
CA VAL A 67 -23.57 -22.73 7.34
C VAL A 67 -24.84 -22.39 8.12
N ILE A 68 -25.31 -21.14 8.03
CA ILE A 68 -26.56 -20.68 8.66
C ILE A 68 -27.76 -21.39 8.02
N LYS A 69 -27.84 -21.45 6.71
CA LYS A 69 -28.93 -22.17 5.99
C LYS A 69 -28.97 -23.63 6.37
N LYS A 70 -27.81 -24.30 6.36
CA LYS A 70 -27.70 -25.71 6.74
C LYS A 70 -28.19 -25.94 8.17
N ALA A 71 -27.81 -25.09 9.12
CA ALA A 71 -28.26 -25.20 10.50
C ALA A 71 -29.81 -25.05 10.64
N TYR A 72 -30.45 -24.26 9.78
CA TYR A 72 -31.90 -24.15 9.70
C TYR A 72 -32.52 -25.40 9.07
N MET A 73 -31.93 -25.95 8.00
CA MET A 73 -32.38 -27.18 7.36
C MET A 73 -32.30 -28.37 8.30
N ASP A 74 -31.23 -28.50 9.09
CA ASP A 74 -31.03 -29.55 10.09
C ASP A 74 -32.11 -29.52 11.21
N GLN A 75 -32.72 -28.34 11.41
CA GLN A 75 -33.87 -28.14 12.33
C GLN A 75 -35.25 -28.31 11.64
N GLY A 76 -35.30 -28.70 10.36
CA GLY A 76 -36.52 -28.97 9.61
C GLY A 76 -37.15 -27.71 8.95
N HIS A 77 -36.39 -26.60 8.84
CA HIS A 77 -36.83 -25.37 8.17
C HIS A 77 -36.17 -25.23 6.79
N SER A 78 -36.94 -25.15 5.73
CA SER A 78 -36.44 -24.89 4.38
C SER A 78 -36.18 -23.37 4.23
N ILE A 79 -34.93 -22.99 3.87
CA ILE A 79 -34.53 -21.60 3.61
C ILE A 79 -34.03 -21.49 2.18
N ASP A 80 -34.81 -20.87 1.30
CA ASP A 80 -34.38 -20.57 -0.07
C ASP A 80 -33.63 -19.24 -0.13
N LYS A 81 -34.12 -18.22 0.58
CA LYS A 81 -33.59 -16.87 0.59
C LYS A 81 -33.07 -16.48 1.98
N LEU A 82 -31.81 -16.01 2.04
CA LEU A 82 -31.23 -15.41 3.22
C LEU A 82 -30.92 -13.93 2.94
N ALA A 83 -31.66 -13.04 3.58
CA ALA A 83 -31.41 -11.59 3.52
C ALA A 83 -30.65 -11.11 4.76
N ILE A 84 -29.59 -10.32 4.59
CA ILE A 84 -28.87 -9.69 5.71
C ILE A 84 -28.88 -8.18 5.56
N LEU A 85 -29.48 -7.52 6.54
CA LEU A 85 -29.64 -6.07 6.63
C LEU A 85 -28.55 -5.45 7.50
N VAL A 86 -28.26 -4.14 7.30
CA VAL A 86 -27.40 -3.39 8.21
C VAL A 86 -28.27 -2.44 9.03
N LYS A 87 -28.20 -2.57 10.37
CA LYS A 87 -28.87 -1.69 11.34
C LYS A 87 -27.86 -0.95 12.20
N GLU A 88 -27.97 0.36 12.28
CA GLU A 88 -27.23 1.18 13.24
C GLU A 88 -27.81 1.07 14.67
N ASN A 89 -27.00 1.49 15.66
CA ASN A 89 -27.32 1.43 17.10
C ASN A 89 -28.67 2.03 17.52
N ASN A 90 -29.37 2.77 16.65
CA ASN A 90 -30.71 3.37 16.87
C ASN A 90 -31.84 2.58 16.20
N ASN A 91 -31.66 1.29 15.90
CA ASN A 91 -32.67 0.43 15.27
C ASN A 91 -33.14 0.89 13.87
N ARG A 92 -32.42 1.79 13.19
CA ARG A 92 -32.74 2.25 11.84
C ARG A 92 -32.07 1.34 10.81
N ILE A 93 -32.88 0.76 9.91
CA ILE A 93 -32.38 0.05 8.72
C ILE A 93 -31.81 1.10 7.77
N ILE A 94 -30.59 0.88 7.27
CA ILE A 94 -30.00 1.73 6.25
C ILE A 94 -30.55 1.32 4.88
N PRO A 95 -31.33 2.17 4.18
CA PRO A 95 -31.92 1.81 2.89
C PRO A 95 -30.86 1.43 1.86
N GLY A 96 -31.12 0.40 1.04
CA GLY A 96 -30.22 -0.05 0.00
C GLY A 96 -29.03 -0.89 0.48
N THR A 97 -29.09 -1.40 1.73
CA THR A 97 -28.03 -2.28 2.27
C THR A 97 -28.41 -3.76 2.33
N GLU A 98 -29.60 -4.10 1.86
CA GLU A 98 -30.05 -5.49 1.76
C GLU A 98 -29.24 -6.24 0.70
N VAL A 99 -28.71 -7.41 1.06
CA VAL A 99 -28.12 -8.35 0.13
C VAL A 99 -28.82 -9.68 0.32
N ILE A 100 -29.42 -10.19 -0.76
CA ILE A 100 -30.13 -11.48 -0.77
C ILE A 100 -29.17 -12.55 -1.25
N TYR A 101 -28.99 -13.60 -0.46
CA TYR A 101 -28.27 -14.80 -0.83
C TYR A 101 -29.29 -15.86 -1.26
N GLU A 102 -29.28 -16.26 -2.53
CA GLU A 102 -30.06 -17.36 -3.09
C GLU A 102 -29.11 -18.50 -3.42
N ASP A 103 -29.46 -19.75 -3.04
CA ASP A 103 -28.73 -20.90 -3.58
C ASP A 103 -29.04 -20.99 -5.08
N LYS A 104 -28.00 -20.87 -5.88
CA LYS A 104 -28.07 -21.38 -7.25
C LYS A 104 -27.89 -22.89 -7.13
N ASP A 105 -28.83 -23.64 -7.71
CA ASP A 105 -28.80 -25.09 -7.74
C ASP A 105 -27.38 -25.61 -7.95
N ASP A 106 -27.04 -26.67 -7.20
CA ASP A 106 -25.77 -27.41 -7.25
C ASP A 106 -25.56 -28.03 -8.65
N ASP A 107 -25.23 -27.19 -9.62
CA ASP A 107 -24.32 -27.61 -10.65
C ASP A 107 -22.90 -27.46 -10.08
N GLU A 108 -22.10 -28.49 -10.19
CA GLU A 108 -20.67 -28.54 -9.82
C GLU A 108 -19.80 -27.50 -10.54
N ASP A 109 -20.30 -26.31 -10.76
CA ASP A 109 -19.57 -25.16 -11.26
C ASP A 109 -18.95 -24.39 -10.10
N THR A 110 -17.77 -24.94 -9.68
CA THR A 110 -16.59 -24.12 -9.36
C THR A 110 -16.93 -22.69 -8.92
N TYR A 111 -16.99 -22.47 -7.62
CA TYR A 111 -16.67 -21.17 -6.99
C TYR A 111 -15.22 -20.82 -7.35
N TYR A 112 -14.98 -20.46 -8.59
CA TYR A 112 -13.80 -19.72 -8.99
C TYR A 112 -13.99 -18.29 -8.47
N ASP A 113 -13.61 -18.06 -7.21
CA ASP A 113 -13.25 -16.73 -6.74
C ASP A 113 -12.33 -16.17 -7.83
N ASP A 114 -12.73 -15.11 -8.51
CA ASP A 114 -11.91 -14.53 -9.59
C ASP A 114 -10.51 -14.30 -9.01
N ILE A 115 -9.54 -15.16 -9.40
CA ILE A 115 -8.17 -15.12 -8.88
C ILE A 115 -7.53 -13.77 -9.14
N SER A 116 -8.01 -13.07 -10.19
CA SER A 116 -7.58 -11.73 -10.51
C SER A 116 -8.18 -10.69 -9.56
N ALA A 117 -7.40 -9.69 -9.18
CA ALA A 117 -7.94 -8.47 -8.57
C ALA A 117 -8.50 -7.55 -9.67
N PRO A 118 -9.49 -6.71 -9.35
CA PRO A 118 -10.02 -5.74 -10.30
C PRO A 118 -8.94 -4.74 -10.71
N LEU A 119 -8.93 -4.40 -12.00
CA LEU A 119 -8.03 -3.40 -12.55
C LEU A 119 -8.66 -2.01 -12.44
N ASP A 120 -7.92 -1.02 -11.94
CA ASP A 120 -8.35 0.38 -11.95
C ASP A 120 -8.36 0.92 -13.39
N PRO A 121 -9.51 1.40 -13.91
CA PRO A 121 -9.61 1.92 -15.28
C PRO A 121 -8.79 3.19 -15.51
N LYS A 122 -8.36 3.90 -14.44
CA LYS A 122 -7.53 5.09 -14.52
C LYS A 122 -6.05 4.78 -14.74
N PHE A 123 -5.61 3.56 -14.45
CA PHE A 123 -4.22 3.16 -14.54
C PHE A 123 -3.91 2.62 -15.94
N THR A 124 -3.82 3.54 -16.90
CA THR A 124 -3.47 3.27 -18.30
C THR A 124 -2.11 3.87 -18.64
N PHE A 125 -1.52 3.46 -19.77
CA PHE A 125 -0.29 4.11 -20.25
C PHE A 125 -0.49 5.59 -20.60
N ASP A 126 -1.67 5.97 -21.07
CA ASP A 126 -1.99 7.36 -21.45
C ASP A 126 -2.03 8.29 -20.23
N ASN A 127 -2.39 7.73 -19.06
CA ASN A 127 -2.45 8.46 -17.80
C ASN A 127 -1.13 8.41 -17.00
N PHE A 128 -0.11 7.72 -17.50
CA PHE A 128 1.18 7.60 -16.84
C PHE A 128 2.14 8.70 -17.33
N ILE A 129 2.59 9.54 -16.42
CA ILE A 129 3.52 10.62 -16.77
C ILE A 129 4.94 10.10 -16.75
N VAL A 130 5.62 10.18 -17.88
CA VAL A 130 6.97 9.66 -18.09
C VAL A 130 8.01 10.76 -17.87
N GLY A 131 9.10 10.39 -17.23
CA GLY A 131 10.29 11.21 -17.05
C GLY A 131 11.52 10.34 -16.81
N LYS A 132 12.71 10.93 -16.72
CA LYS A 132 13.97 10.18 -16.51
C LYS A 132 13.91 9.14 -15.38
N PRO A 133 13.24 9.41 -14.22
CA PRO A 133 13.20 8.45 -13.13
C PRO A 133 12.43 7.15 -13.41
N ASN A 134 11.51 7.13 -14.38
CA ASN A 134 10.62 5.99 -14.65
C ASN A 134 10.63 5.56 -16.12
N GLU A 135 11.46 6.15 -16.96
CA GLU A 135 11.51 5.93 -18.41
C GLU A 135 11.81 4.46 -18.76
N LEU A 136 12.80 3.85 -18.08
CA LEU A 136 13.16 2.45 -18.32
C LEU A 136 12.02 1.51 -17.97
N ALA A 137 11.39 1.68 -16.80
CA ALA A 137 10.29 0.85 -16.35
C ALA A 137 9.07 1.00 -17.27
N TYR A 138 8.78 2.22 -17.73
CA TYR A 138 7.72 2.50 -18.70
C TYR A 138 7.98 1.83 -20.04
N ALA A 139 9.16 2.00 -20.62
CA ALA A 139 9.53 1.39 -21.89
C ALA A 139 9.49 -0.15 -21.83
N ALA A 140 9.99 -0.74 -20.74
CA ALA A 140 9.92 -2.18 -20.50
C ALA A 140 8.47 -2.68 -20.40
N ALA A 141 7.63 -1.97 -19.64
CA ALA A 141 6.21 -2.28 -19.50
C ALA A 141 5.46 -2.19 -20.85
N GLN A 142 5.71 -1.13 -21.63
CA GLN A 142 5.16 -1.01 -22.98
C GLN A 142 5.61 -2.16 -23.90
N ARG A 143 6.89 -2.50 -23.87
CA ARG A 143 7.42 -3.59 -24.69
C ARG A 143 6.75 -4.91 -24.38
N VAL A 144 6.58 -5.25 -23.09
CA VAL A 144 5.87 -6.45 -22.66
C VAL A 144 4.41 -6.42 -23.07
N ALA A 145 3.73 -5.27 -22.94
CA ALA A 145 2.31 -5.13 -23.32
C ALA A 145 2.07 -5.26 -24.83
N GLN A 146 3.04 -4.84 -25.64
CA GLN A 146 2.90 -4.80 -27.10
C GLN A 146 3.45 -6.05 -27.80
N SER A 147 4.31 -6.82 -27.15
CA SER A 147 4.95 -7.98 -27.74
C SER A 147 4.01 -9.20 -27.77
N GLU A 148 4.02 -9.91 -28.89
CA GLU A 148 3.38 -11.23 -29.00
C GLU A 148 4.24 -12.34 -28.41
N VAL A 149 5.56 -12.15 -28.49
CA VAL A 149 6.56 -13.07 -27.97
C VAL A 149 7.09 -12.53 -26.64
N VAL A 150 7.26 -13.42 -25.66
CA VAL A 150 7.82 -13.07 -24.36
C VAL A 150 9.28 -12.62 -24.53
N SER A 151 9.52 -11.31 -24.36
CA SER A 151 10.84 -10.69 -24.59
C SER A 151 11.71 -10.70 -23.33
N PHE A 152 11.08 -10.44 -22.18
CA PHE A 152 11.72 -10.41 -20.87
C PHE A 152 10.86 -11.21 -19.88
N ASN A 153 11.47 -12.15 -19.17
CA ASN A 153 10.71 -12.97 -18.23
C ASN A 153 11.55 -13.41 -17.03
N PRO A 154 11.23 -12.96 -15.84
CA PRO A 154 10.16 -12.00 -15.52
C PRO A 154 10.50 -10.55 -15.92
N LEU A 155 9.48 -9.69 -16.05
CA LEU A 155 9.66 -8.24 -15.87
C LEU A 155 9.52 -7.94 -14.38
N PHE A 156 10.57 -7.44 -13.76
CA PHE A 156 10.60 -7.10 -12.35
C PHE A 156 10.67 -5.58 -12.19
N LEU A 157 9.60 -4.98 -11.63
CA LEU A 157 9.49 -3.55 -11.39
C LEU A 157 9.78 -3.27 -9.91
N TYR A 158 10.76 -2.43 -9.59
CA TYR A 158 11.00 -2.09 -8.20
C TYR A 158 11.20 -0.60 -7.98
N GLY A 159 11.02 -0.17 -6.73
CA GLY A 159 11.16 1.23 -6.33
C GLY A 159 10.30 1.55 -5.13
N GLY A 160 10.47 2.75 -4.59
CA GLY A 160 9.75 3.21 -3.40
C GLY A 160 8.23 3.11 -3.49
N VAL A 161 7.56 3.25 -2.35
CA VAL A 161 6.10 3.22 -2.26
C VAL A 161 5.50 4.42 -3.01
N GLY A 162 4.43 4.18 -3.80
CA GLY A 162 3.69 5.24 -4.49
C GLY A 162 4.41 5.87 -5.69
N LEU A 163 5.43 5.21 -6.28
CA LEU A 163 6.14 5.69 -7.47
C LEU A 163 5.51 5.22 -8.79
N GLY A 164 4.42 4.43 -8.77
CA GLY A 164 3.69 4.06 -9.97
C GLY A 164 3.88 2.61 -10.45
N LYS A 165 4.50 1.70 -9.66
CA LYS A 165 4.64 0.26 -10.00
C LYS A 165 3.29 -0.38 -10.35
N THR A 166 2.33 -0.30 -9.45
CA THR A 166 0.97 -0.80 -9.64
C THR A 166 0.28 -0.19 -10.86
N HIS A 167 0.47 1.12 -11.10
CA HIS A 167 -0.06 1.79 -12.28
C HIS A 167 0.48 1.16 -13.57
N LEU A 168 1.78 0.95 -13.68
CA LEU A 168 2.39 0.30 -14.85
C LEU A 168 1.88 -1.13 -15.04
N MET A 169 1.73 -1.90 -13.96
CA MET A 169 1.18 -3.27 -14.04
C MET A 169 -0.26 -3.26 -14.59
N HIS A 170 -1.12 -2.38 -14.08
CA HIS A 170 -2.49 -2.24 -14.60
C HIS A 170 -2.50 -1.77 -16.07
N ALA A 171 -1.62 -0.81 -16.42
CA ALA A 171 -1.51 -0.32 -17.79
C ALA A 171 -1.12 -1.45 -18.76
N VAL A 172 -0.19 -2.33 -18.37
CA VAL A 172 0.17 -3.52 -19.12
C VAL A 172 -1.05 -4.45 -19.27
N ALA A 173 -1.75 -4.75 -18.18
CA ALA A 173 -2.92 -5.63 -18.19
C ALA A 173 -4.03 -5.09 -19.12
N TRP A 174 -4.35 -3.79 -19.01
CA TRP A 174 -5.33 -3.14 -19.89
C TRP A 174 -4.93 -3.21 -21.35
N ASN A 175 -3.66 -2.92 -21.66
CA ASN A 175 -3.18 -2.94 -23.05
C ASN A 175 -3.24 -4.35 -23.64
N ILE A 176 -2.81 -5.40 -22.90
CA ILE A 176 -2.87 -6.79 -23.34
C ILE A 176 -4.34 -7.21 -23.57
N LYS A 177 -5.25 -6.94 -22.62
CA LYS A 177 -6.67 -7.29 -22.75
C LYS A 177 -7.34 -6.57 -23.93
N LYS A 178 -6.97 -5.30 -24.17
CA LYS A 178 -7.49 -4.53 -25.33
C LYS A 178 -7.03 -5.12 -26.67
N ARG A 179 -5.75 -5.54 -26.75
CA ARG A 179 -5.18 -6.09 -28.00
C ARG A 179 -5.58 -7.55 -28.24
N ASN A 180 -5.66 -8.33 -27.18
CA ASN A 180 -6.03 -9.74 -27.26
C ASN A 180 -6.97 -10.12 -26.09
N PRO A 181 -8.29 -9.94 -26.26
CA PRO A 181 -9.29 -10.25 -25.24
C PRO A 181 -9.33 -11.71 -24.79
N LYS A 182 -8.76 -12.64 -25.61
CA LYS A 182 -8.73 -14.08 -25.30
C LYS A 182 -7.59 -14.46 -24.35
N LYS A 183 -6.57 -13.58 -24.17
CA LYS A 183 -5.48 -13.86 -23.24
C LYS A 183 -5.97 -13.83 -21.80
N ASN A 184 -5.67 -14.88 -21.07
CA ASN A 184 -5.93 -14.95 -19.64
C ASN A 184 -4.86 -14.16 -18.86
N VAL A 185 -5.20 -12.92 -18.47
CA VAL A 185 -4.32 -12.00 -17.72
C VAL A 185 -4.81 -11.94 -16.30
N VAL A 186 -4.00 -12.43 -15.37
CA VAL A 186 -4.27 -12.43 -13.93
C VAL A 186 -3.37 -11.42 -13.24
N TYR A 187 -3.97 -10.46 -12.57
CA TYR A 187 -3.30 -9.50 -11.69
C TYR A 187 -3.77 -9.69 -10.25
N LEU A 188 -2.85 -9.80 -9.32
CA LEU A 188 -3.17 -9.86 -7.88
C LEU A 188 -1.98 -9.38 -7.04
N THR A 189 -2.25 -9.04 -5.77
CA THR A 189 -1.18 -8.78 -4.79
C THR A 189 -0.61 -10.09 -4.26
N ALA A 190 0.63 -10.07 -3.78
CA ALA A 190 1.26 -11.22 -3.13
C ALA A 190 0.47 -11.69 -1.89
N GLU A 191 -0.20 -10.79 -1.18
CA GLU A 191 -1.11 -11.13 -0.07
C GLU A 191 -2.33 -11.93 -0.56
N LYS A 192 -2.94 -11.52 -1.69
CA LYS A 192 -4.07 -12.27 -2.27
C LYS A 192 -3.62 -13.64 -2.75
N PHE A 193 -2.43 -13.77 -3.36
CA PHE A 193 -1.85 -15.05 -3.72
C PHE A 193 -1.69 -15.97 -2.50
N MET A 194 -1.07 -15.46 -1.43
CA MET A 194 -0.92 -16.19 -0.17
C MET A 194 -2.27 -16.61 0.42
N TYR A 195 -3.25 -15.70 0.44
CA TYR A 195 -4.59 -16.01 0.95
C TYR A 195 -5.26 -17.15 0.15
N GLN A 196 -5.20 -17.11 -1.18
CA GLN A 196 -5.75 -18.16 -2.06
C GLN A 196 -5.06 -19.50 -1.84
N PHE A 197 -3.73 -19.50 -1.67
CA PHE A 197 -2.97 -20.70 -1.35
C PHE A 197 -3.36 -21.31 0.01
N ILE A 198 -3.43 -20.50 1.07
CA ILE A 198 -3.85 -20.94 2.41
C ILE A 198 -5.29 -21.49 2.37
N LYS A 199 -6.19 -20.81 1.63
CA LYS A 199 -7.55 -21.27 1.41
C LYS A 199 -7.57 -22.64 0.74
N ALA A 200 -6.79 -22.84 -0.33
CA ALA A 200 -6.68 -24.12 -1.03
C ALA A 200 -6.12 -25.25 -0.14
N LEU A 201 -5.15 -24.95 0.72
CA LEU A 201 -4.63 -25.90 1.73
C LEU A 201 -5.72 -26.32 2.73
N ARG A 202 -6.45 -25.34 3.28
CA ARG A 202 -7.51 -25.58 4.29
C ARG A 202 -8.65 -26.42 3.74
N PHE A 203 -9.07 -26.17 2.51
CA PHE A 203 -10.17 -26.89 1.86
C PHE A 203 -9.72 -28.09 1.03
N LYS A 204 -8.44 -28.50 1.11
CA LYS A 204 -7.83 -29.63 0.38
C LYS A 204 -7.98 -29.53 -1.14
N ASN A 205 -8.10 -28.31 -1.68
CA ASN A 205 -8.28 -28.05 -3.11
C ASN A 205 -7.02 -27.46 -3.78
N ILE A 206 -5.85 -28.01 -3.43
CA ILE A 206 -4.54 -27.52 -3.91
C ILE A 206 -4.39 -27.72 -5.42
N MET A 207 -4.98 -28.81 -5.98
CA MET A 207 -4.87 -29.09 -7.42
C MET A 207 -5.54 -28.00 -8.25
N SER A 208 -6.76 -27.61 -7.89
CA SER A 208 -7.48 -26.52 -8.57
C SER A 208 -6.72 -25.20 -8.48
N PHE A 209 -6.17 -24.85 -7.33
CA PHE A 209 -5.31 -23.69 -7.19
C PHE A 209 -4.12 -23.72 -8.16
N LYS A 210 -3.40 -24.87 -8.22
CA LYS A 210 -2.27 -25.05 -9.14
C LYS A 210 -2.69 -24.94 -10.60
N GLU A 211 -3.80 -25.54 -10.98
CA GLU A 211 -4.32 -25.46 -12.35
C GLU A 211 -4.67 -24.02 -12.74
N GLN A 212 -5.38 -23.31 -11.88
CA GLN A 212 -5.75 -21.90 -12.12
C GLN A 212 -4.53 -21.02 -12.36
N PHE A 213 -3.55 -21.04 -11.44
CA PHE A 213 -2.37 -20.18 -11.55
C PHE A 213 -1.39 -20.60 -12.64
N ARG A 214 -1.32 -21.90 -12.98
CA ARG A 214 -0.39 -22.45 -13.97
C ARG A 214 -0.96 -22.51 -15.40
N SER A 215 -2.24 -22.11 -15.59
CA SER A 215 -2.90 -22.04 -16.89
C SER A 215 -2.98 -20.63 -17.47
N VAL A 216 -2.58 -19.60 -16.73
CA VAL A 216 -2.66 -18.21 -17.18
C VAL A 216 -1.66 -17.90 -18.30
N ASP A 217 -1.98 -16.94 -19.16
CA ASP A 217 -1.07 -16.43 -20.19
C ASP A 217 -0.12 -15.36 -19.64
N VAL A 218 -0.61 -14.56 -18.70
CA VAL A 218 0.15 -13.51 -18.04
C VAL A 218 -0.17 -13.52 -16.55
N LEU A 219 0.85 -13.71 -15.70
CA LEU A 219 0.74 -13.62 -14.26
C LEU A 219 1.40 -12.32 -13.77
N MET A 220 0.65 -11.52 -13.04
CA MET A 220 1.15 -10.27 -12.44
C MET A 220 1.00 -10.33 -10.92
N ILE A 221 2.13 -10.29 -10.20
CA ILE A 221 2.16 -10.30 -8.73
C ILE A 221 2.69 -8.97 -8.23
N ASP A 222 1.84 -8.20 -7.58
CA ASP A 222 2.19 -6.90 -7.01
C ASP A 222 2.68 -7.06 -5.56
N ASP A 223 3.72 -6.30 -5.20
CA ASP A 223 4.29 -6.23 -3.86
C ASP A 223 4.75 -7.60 -3.30
N VAL A 224 5.64 -8.29 -4.04
CA VAL A 224 6.13 -9.63 -3.70
C VAL A 224 6.81 -9.72 -2.33
N GLN A 225 7.27 -8.60 -1.75
CA GLN A 225 7.85 -8.57 -0.40
C GLN A 225 6.91 -9.12 0.68
N PHE A 226 5.60 -9.15 0.48
CA PHE A 226 4.65 -9.67 1.46
C PHE A 226 4.67 -11.20 1.63
N ILE A 227 5.31 -11.95 0.72
CA ILE A 227 5.54 -13.39 0.95
C ILE A 227 6.82 -13.69 1.73
N ILE A 228 7.63 -12.68 2.07
CA ILE A 228 8.86 -12.86 2.85
C ILE A 228 8.54 -13.44 4.22
N GLY A 229 9.30 -14.47 4.64
CA GLY A 229 9.09 -15.20 5.89
C GLY A 229 7.86 -16.13 5.88
N LYS A 230 7.31 -16.44 4.68
CA LYS A 230 6.21 -17.39 4.49
C LYS A 230 6.68 -18.56 3.64
N ASP A 231 7.50 -19.44 4.22
CA ASP A 231 8.25 -20.49 3.50
C ASP A 231 7.37 -21.34 2.58
N ASN A 232 6.26 -21.87 3.06
CA ASN A 232 5.33 -22.67 2.24
C ASN A 232 4.76 -21.89 1.07
N THR A 233 4.51 -20.57 1.23
CA THR A 233 4.00 -19.71 0.16
C THR A 233 5.11 -19.40 -0.84
N GLN A 234 6.34 -19.17 -0.38
CA GLN A 234 7.50 -18.96 -1.24
C GLN A 234 7.77 -20.21 -2.09
N GLU A 235 7.66 -21.38 -1.51
CA GLU A 235 7.83 -22.65 -2.23
C GLU A 235 6.77 -22.84 -3.33
N GLU A 236 5.48 -22.66 -3.02
CA GLU A 236 4.42 -22.77 -4.04
C GLU A 236 4.53 -21.68 -5.11
N PHE A 237 4.90 -20.46 -4.71
CA PHE A 237 5.18 -19.38 -5.66
C PHE A 237 6.32 -19.76 -6.60
N PHE A 238 7.42 -20.32 -6.08
CA PHE A 238 8.55 -20.79 -6.88
C PHE A 238 8.14 -21.87 -7.90
N HIS A 239 7.33 -22.84 -7.50
CA HIS A 239 6.82 -23.88 -8.40
C HIS A 239 5.90 -23.32 -9.48
N THR A 240 5.01 -22.40 -9.13
CA THR A 240 4.12 -21.70 -10.08
C THR A 240 4.93 -20.89 -11.06
N PHE A 241 5.92 -20.11 -10.58
CA PHE A 241 6.83 -19.33 -11.37
C PHE A 241 7.57 -20.19 -12.41
N ASN A 242 8.24 -21.26 -11.99
CA ASN A 242 8.96 -22.14 -12.91
C ASN A 242 8.04 -22.77 -13.96
N THR A 243 6.86 -23.25 -13.57
CA THR A 243 5.89 -23.81 -14.51
C THR A 243 5.49 -22.82 -15.60
N LEU A 244 5.31 -21.54 -15.25
CA LEU A 244 4.98 -20.48 -16.21
C LEU A 244 6.15 -20.14 -17.13
N ILE A 245 7.38 -20.08 -16.60
CA ILE A 245 8.60 -19.88 -17.38
C ILE A 245 8.75 -21.02 -18.42
N ASP A 246 8.63 -22.27 -18.00
CA ASP A 246 8.75 -23.45 -18.87
C ASP A 246 7.70 -23.44 -19.99
N LYS A 247 6.50 -22.96 -19.70
CA LYS A 247 5.42 -22.77 -20.66
C LYS A 247 5.54 -21.47 -21.49
N LYS A 248 6.63 -20.71 -21.31
CA LYS A 248 6.85 -19.41 -21.97
C LYS A 248 5.69 -18.41 -21.73
N ARG A 249 5.11 -18.43 -20.52
CA ARG A 249 4.09 -17.48 -20.10
C ARG A 249 4.73 -16.25 -19.47
N GLN A 250 4.13 -15.08 -19.71
CA GLN A 250 4.68 -13.83 -19.19
C GLN A 250 4.45 -13.71 -17.69
N ILE A 251 5.51 -13.33 -16.95
CA ILE A 251 5.44 -13.00 -15.52
C ILE A 251 5.87 -11.55 -15.35
N ILE A 252 5.12 -10.79 -14.56
CA ILE A 252 5.44 -9.41 -14.15
C ILE A 252 5.33 -9.35 -12.63
N ILE A 253 6.36 -8.82 -11.99
CA ILE A 253 6.42 -8.78 -10.53
C ILE A 253 6.81 -7.37 -10.09
N SER A 254 6.22 -6.90 -9.00
CA SER A 254 6.67 -5.67 -8.37
C SER A 254 7.20 -5.90 -6.96
N ALA A 255 8.09 -5.01 -6.51
CA ALA A 255 8.60 -4.96 -5.14
C ALA A 255 8.99 -3.53 -4.74
N ASP A 256 9.25 -3.34 -3.45
CA ASP A 256 9.79 -2.08 -2.92
C ASP A 256 11.32 -1.97 -3.07
N LYS A 257 12.01 -3.11 -3.26
CA LYS A 257 13.48 -3.22 -3.40
C LYS A 257 13.86 -4.11 -4.57
N SER A 258 15.15 -4.07 -4.94
CA SER A 258 15.70 -4.98 -5.95
C SER A 258 15.63 -6.44 -5.49
N PRO A 259 15.63 -7.44 -6.40
CA PRO A 259 15.63 -8.85 -6.01
C PRO A 259 16.77 -9.21 -5.04
N ALA A 260 17.96 -8.60 -5.22
CA ALA A 260 19.11 -8.84 -4.36
C ALA A 260 18.92 -8.32 -2.92
N ASP A 261 18.17 -7.23 -2.76
CA ASP A 261 17.94 -6.53 -1.48
C ASP A 261 16.67 -7.00 -0.73
N LEU A 262 15.97 -8.01 -1.24
CA LEU A 262 14.81 -8.61 -0.56
C LEU A 262 15.27 -9.59 0.51
N ASP A 263 15.68 -9.08 1.67
CA ASP A 263 16.10 -9.90 2.81
C ASP A 263 15.00 -10.83 3.28
N GLY A 264 15.33 -12.12 3.52
CA GLY A 264 14.36 -13.14 3.93
C GLY A 264 13.59 -13.80 2.79
N LEU A 265 13.82 -13.41 1.53
CA LEU A 265 13.39 -14.17 0.37
C LEU A 265 14.44 -15.25 0.07
N GLU A 266 13.98 -16.46 -0.31
CA GLU A 266 14.87 -17.58 -0.64
C GLU A 266 15.80 -17.23 -1.82
N ASP A 267 17.07 -17.62 -1.74
CA ASP A 267 18.09 -17.30 -2.76
C ASP A 267 17.74 -17.82 -4.15
N ARG A 268 17.09 -18.98 -4.22
CA ARG A 268 16.58 -19.54 -5.48
C ARG A 268 15.52 -18.64 -6.15
N LEU A 269 14.65 -17.99 -5.35
CA LEU A 269 13.68 -17.01 -5.84
C LEU A 269 14.37 -15.72 -6.26
N LYS A 270 15.30 -15.18 -5.43
CA LYS A 270 16.08 -13.99 -5.79
C LYS A 270 16.76 -14.14 -7.15
N SER A 271 17.41 -15.29 -7.35
CA SER A 271 18.09 -15.60 -8.62
C SER A 271 17.11 -15.61 -9.80
N ARG A 272 15.92 -16.23 -9.63
CA ARG A 272 14.90 -16.28 -10.68
C ARG A 272 14.28 -14.92 -10.99
N LEU A 273 14.02 -14.12 -9.96
CA LEU A 273 13.48 -12.77 -10.12
C LEU A 273 14.46 -11.83 -10.82
N GLY A 274 15.77 -12.02 -10.58
CA GLY A 274 16.85 -11.26 -11.23
C GLY A 274 17.22 -11.73 -12.65
N TRP A 275 16.71 -12.88 -13.09
CA TRP A 275 17.07 -13.48 -14.39
C TRP A 275 16.58 -12.67 -15.61
N GLY A 276 15.36 -12.07 -15.50
CA GLY A 276 14.74 -11.33 -16.59
C GLY A 276 15.19 -9.86 -16.66
N LEU A 277 14.27 -8.96 -16.96
CA LEU A 277 14.53 -7.53 -16.93
C LEU A 277 14.12 -6.96 -15.58
N VAL A 278 15.09 -6.43 -14.84
CA VAL A 278 14.87 -5.70 -13.60
C VAL A 278 14.90 -4.21 -13.92
N ALA A 279 13.74 -3.55 -13.75
CA ALA A 279 13.58 -2.13 -14.04
C ALA A 279 13.22 -1.35 -12.77
N ASP A 280 14.03 -0.36 -12.46
CA ASP A 280 13.87 0.50 -11.31
C ASP A 280 13.01 1.73 -11.60
N ILE A 281 12.33 2.20 -10.56
CA ILE A 281 11.62 3.48 -10.56
C ILE A 281 12.22 4.33 -9.45
N HIS A 282 12.94 5.37 -9.87
CA HIS A 282 13.61 6.28 -8.96
C HIS A 282 12.67 7.31 -8.33
N PRO A 283 13.09 7.98 -7.25
CA PRO A 283 12.37 9.12 -6.70
C PRO A 283 12.10 10.20 -7.75
N LEU A 284 10.93 10.82 -7.66
CA LEU A 284 10.45 11.78 -8.66
C LEU A 284 11.28 13.06 -8.66
N THR A 285 11.72 13.52 -9.84
CA THR A 285 12.29 14.87 -10.00
C THR A 285 11.22 15.93 -9.81
N TYR A 286 11.64 17.18 -9.60
CA TYR A 286 10.71 18.31 -9.46
C TYR A 286 9.80 18.47 -10.69
N GLU A 287 10.37 18.39 -11.88
CA GLU A 287 9.67 18.53 -13.16
C GLU A 287 8.62 17.42 -13.32
N LEU A 288 8.98 16.19 -12.96
CA LEU A 288 8.05 15.06 -13.05
C LEU A 288 6.90 15.20 -12.03
N ARG A 289 7.19 15.68 -10.82
CA ARG A 289 6.16 15.97 -9.82
C ARG A 289 5.19 17.06 -10.31
N LEU A 290 5.73 18.13 -10.91
CA LEU A 290 4.92 19.22 -11.46
C LEU A 290 4.00 18.71 -12.58
N GLY A 291 4.53 17.92 -13.51
CA GLY A 291 3.74 17.30 -14.58
C GLY A 291 2.66 16.35 -14.08
N ILE A 292 2.97 15.56 -13.04
CA ILE A 292 1.97 14.67 -12.41
C ILE A 292 0.88 15.49 -11.72
N LEU A 293 1.23 16.53 -10.97
CA LEU A 293 0.26 17.41 -10.31
C LEU A 293 -0.67 18.09 -11.33
N GLN A 294 -0.11 18.57 -12.43
CA GLN A 294 -0.89 19.19 -13.51
C GLN A 294 -1.88 18.18 -14.11
N ALA A 295 -1.41 17.01 -14.55
CA ALA A 295 -2.27 15.99 -15.15
C ALA A 295 -3.37 15.51 -14.19
N LYS A 296 -3.04 15.37 -12.89
CA LYS A 296 -4.01 14.93 -11.87
C LYS A 296 -5.01 16.04 -11.51
N ALA A 297 -4.61 17.31 -11.53
CA ALA A 297 -5.52 18.45 -11.35
C ALA A 297 -6.51 18.56 -12.53
N GLU A 298 -6.02 18.41 -13.77
CA GLU A 298 -6.86 18.38 -14.98
C GLU A 298 -7.88 17.22 -14.94
N GLN A 299 -7.46 16.01 -14.58
CA GLN A 299 -8.37 14.86 -14.42
C GLN A 299 -9.48 15.10 -13.40
N LYS A 300 -9.25 15.97 -12.42
CA LYS A 300 -10.22 16.33 -11.38
C LYS A 300 -10.98 17.62 -11.69
N SER A 301 -10.76 18.23 -12.85
CA SER A 301 -11.29 19.57 -13.22
C SER A 301 -10.97 20.64 -12.16
N LEU A 302 -9.83 20.50 -11.48
CA LEU A 302 -9.39 21.41 -10.44
C LEU A 302 -8.48 22.49 -11.05
N GLN A 303 -8.95 23.74 -11.03
CA GLN A 303 -8.15 24.87 -11.51
C GLN A 303 -7.19 25.32 -10.40
N LEU A 304 -5.91 25.08 -10.62
CA LEU A 304 -4.84 25.53 -9.73
C LEU A 304 -3.96 26.56 -10.43
N LYS A 305 -3.64 27.65 -9.73
CA LYS A 305 -2.62 28.59 -10.20
C LYS A 305 -1.25 27.92 -10.24
N GLN A 306 -0.39 28.40 -11.14
CA GLN A 306 0.98 27.90 -11.28
C GLN A 306 1.76 27.93 -9.95
N GLU A 307 1.64 29.00 -9.18
CA GLU A 307 2.26 29.17 -7.85
C GLU A 307 1.89 28.05 -6.88
N VAL A 308 0.63 27.62 -6.91
CA VAL A 308 0.12 26.53 -6.04
C VAL A 308 0.69 25.20 -6.47
N MET A 309 0.75 24.92 -7.77
CA MET A 309 1.34 23.68 -8.31
C MET A 309 2.83 23.59 -7.98
N GLU A 310 3.57 24.67 -8.15
CA GLU A 310 5.00 24.75 -7.80
C GLU A 310 5.23 24.59 -6.29
N PHE A 311 4.38 25.20 -5.47
CA PHE A 311 4.43 25.02 -4.02
C PHE A 311 4.20 23.56 -3.63
N LEU A 312 3.18 22.90 -4.19
CA LEU A 312 2.91 21.48 -3.93
C LEU A 312 4.06 20.59 -4.40
N ALA A 313 4.58 20.81 -5.62
CA ALA A 313 5.71 20.06 -6.17
C ALA A 313 6.98 20.19 -5.31
N ASN A 314 7.21 21.35 -4.71
CA ASN A 314 8.34 21.57 -3.80
C ASN A 314 8.15 20.91 -2.42
N LYS A 315 6.92 20.89 -1.92
CA LYS A 315 6.64 20.43 -0.54
C LYS A 315 6.31 18.94 -0.45
N ILE A 316 5.69 18.36 -1.48
CA ILE A 316 5.33 16.94 -1.51
C ILE A 316 6.34 16.20 -2.38
N THR A 317 7.39 15.69 -1.75
CA THR A 317 8.53 15.08 -2.46
C THR A 317 8.52 13.56 -2.45
N ASN A 318 7.72 12.93 -1.57
CA ASN A 318 7.83 11.50 -1.28
C ASN A 318 7.24 10.60 -2.38
N ASN A 319 5.98 10.80 -2.74
CA ASN A 319 5.29 9.90 -3.67
C ASN A 319 4.03 10.50 -4.29
N VAL A 320 3.53 9.84 -5.36
CA VAL A 320 2.34 10.27 -6.10
C VAL A 320 1.06 10.15 -5.25
N ARG A 321 0.97 9.16 -4.36
CA ARG A 321 -0.21 8.97 -3.51
C ARG A 321 -0.45 10.16 -2.58
N GLU A 322 0.62 10.75 -2.05
CA GLU A 322 0.51 11.95 -1.23
C GLU A 322 0.07 13.17 -2.05
N MET A 323 0.58 13.31 -3.29
CA MET A 323 0.13 14.37 -4.21
C MET A 323 -1.35 14.22 -4.55
N GLU A 324 -1.81 13.00 -4.86
CA GLU A 324 -3.24 12.72 -5.10
C GLU A 324 -4.10 13.00 -3.87
N GLY A 325 -3.63 12.61 -2.69
CA GLY A 325 -4.28 12.90 -1.41
C GLY A 325 -4.42 14.40 -1.14
N ALA A 326 -3.37 15.16 -1.45
CA ALA A 326 -3.39 16.62 -1.36
C ALA A 326 -4.41 17.23 -2.31
N LEU A 327 -4.39 16.85 -3.59
CA LEU A 327 -5.35 17.33 -4.58
C LEU A 327 -6.79 16.95 -4.24
N ASN A 328 -7.04 15.77 -3.67
CA ASN A 328 -8.37 15.36 -3.21
C ASN A 328 -8.88 16.27 -2.09
N ARG A 329 -8.05 16.60 -1.10
CA ARG A 329 -8.43 17.50 0.00
C ARG A 329 -8.73 18.92 -0.53
N LEU A 330 -7.89 19.42 -1.45
CA LEU A 330 -8.11 20.74 -2.07
C LEU A 330 -9.37 20.78 -2.93
N ALA A 331 -9.67 19.71 -3.69
CA ALA A 331 -10.88 19.61 -4.49
C ALA A 331 -12.14 19.64 -3.63
N VAL A 332 -12.15 18.89 -2.52
CA VAL A 332 -13.28 18.91 -1.57
C VAL A 332 -13.45 20.28 -0.96
N HIS A 333 -12.36 20.94 -0.56
CA HIS A 333 -12.42 22.27 0.03
C HIS A 333 -12.96 23.32 -0.96
N ALA A 334 -12.46 23.29 -2.22
CA ALA A 334 -12.94 24.20 -3.28
C ALA A 334 -14.43 23.99 -3.58
N SER A 335 -14.93 22.77 -3.56
CA SER A 335 -16.36 22.47 -3.80
C SER A 335 -17.28 22.97 -2.68
N ILE A 336 -16.76 23.18 -1.46
CA ILE A 336 -17.57 23.67 -0.32
C ILE A 336 -17.59 25.19 -0.27
N GLN A 337 -16.48 25.85 -0.57
CA GLN A 337 -16.35 27.31 -0.33
C GLN A 337 -16.41 28.17 -1.60
N ASP A 338 -16.50 27.56 -2.78
CA ASP A 338 -16.46 28.23 -4.10
C ASP A 338 -15.36 29.32 -4.18
N SER A 339 -14.22 29.04 -3.51
CA SER A 339 -13.11 29.97 -3.35
C SER A 339 -11.91 29.54 -4.18
N GLU A 340 -11.19 30.53 -4.70
CA GLU A 340 -9.94 30.29 -5.42
C GLU A 340 -8.89 29.70 -4.49
N ILE A 341 -8.20 28.63 -4.96
CA ILE A 341 -7.17 27.96 -4.18
C ILE A 341 -5.88 28.79 -4.19
N SER A 342 -5.60 29.46 -3.07
CA SER A 342 -4.35 30.19 -2.84
C SER A 342 -3.31 29.33 -2.11
N VAL A 343 -2.03 29.76 -2.14
CA VAL A 343 -0.94 29.09 -1.40
C VAL A 343 -1.22 29.08 0.11
N ASP A 344 -1.83 30.13 0.65
CA ASP A 344 -2.14 30.18 2.10
C ASP A 344 -3.24 29.21 2.47
N LEU A 345 -4.29 29.10 1.63
CA LEU A 345 -5.31 28.06 1.79
C LEU A 345 -4.68 26.65 1.75
N VAL A 346 -3.76 26.39 0.83
CA VAL A 346 -3.03 25.11 0.75
C VAL A 346 -2.26 24.82 2.03
N LYS A 347 -1.58 25.80 2.61
CA LYS A 347 -0.87 25.64 3.89
C LYS A 347 -1.81 25.26 5.04
N ASP A 348 -3.00 25.84 5.09
CA ASP A 348 -3.99 25.57 6.13
C ASP A 348 -4.63 24.19 5.95
N VAL A 349 -5.13 23.87 4.76
CA VAL A 349 -5.81 22.59 4.44
C VAL A 349 -4.87 21.40 4.53
N LEU A 350 -3.60 21.57 4.15
CA LEU A 350 -2.60 20.51 4.08
C LEU A 350 -1.57 20.57 5.23
N LYS A 351 -1.84 21.33 6.28
CA LYS A 351 -0.90 21.55 7.41
C LYS A 351 -0.27 20.25 7.92
N ASP A 352 -1.07 19.22 8.15
CA ASP A 352 -0.58 17.94 8.67
C ASP A 352 0.32 17.22 7.66
N LEU A 353 -0.07 17.19 6.39
CA LEU A 353 0.68 16.55 5.31
C LEU A 353 2.01 17.28 5.08
N LEU A 354 1.99 18.60 5.05
CA LEU A 354 3.19 19.42 4.88
C LEU A 354 4.16 19.29 6.05
N ARG A 355 3.64 19.14 7.28
CA ARG A 355 4.46 18.89 8.48
C ARG A 355 5.13 17.51 8.44
N THR A 356 4.45 16.49 7.92
CA THR A 356 5.00 15.13 7.77
C THR A 356 6.06 15.08 6.67
N ASN A 357 5.86 15.86 5.59
CA ASN A 357 6.75 15.94 4.44
C ASN A 357 7.89 16.96 4.59
N SER A 358 7.94 17.70 5.69
CA SER A 358 9.16 18.41 6.02
C SER A 358 10.25 17.35 6.22
N ARG A 359 11.13 17.22 5.25
CA ARG A 359 12.21 16.23 5.17
C ARG A 359 12.92 16.15 6.52
N LYS A 360 12.89 14.99 7.15
CA LYS A 360 13.67 14.73 8.37
C LYS A 360 15.12 14.51 7.98
N ILE A 361 15.87 15.60 7.86
CA ILE A 361 17.32 15.53 7.69
C ILE A 361 17.89 14.66 8.81
N THR A 362 18.66 13.62 8.46
CA THR A 362 19.25 12.70 9.43
C THR A 362 20.65 13.17 9.83
N ILE A 363 21.07 12.82 11.07
CA ILE A 363 22.44 13.13 11.53
C ILE A 363 23.49 12.50 10.62
N ASP A 364 23.25 11.29 10.13
CA ASP A 364 24.15 10.58 9.23
C ASP A 364 24.33 11.31 7.89
N GLU A 365 23.28 11.94 7.39
CA GLU A 365 23.32 12.77 6.19
C GLU A 365 24.08 14.07 6.41
N ILE A 366 23.87 14.73 7.56
CA ILE A 366 24.66 15.91 7.95
C ILE A 366 26.13 15.56 8.02
N GLN A 367 26.49 14.43 8.64
CA GLN A 367 27.88 13.96 8.71
C GLN A 367 28.48 13.76 7.31
N LYS A 368 27.77 13.12 6.39
CA LYS A 368 28.23 12.90 5.01
C LYS A 368 28.49 14.21 4.28
N LYS A 369 27.55 15.17 4.35
CA LYS A 369 27.70 16.46 3.66
C LYS A 369 28.84 17.32 4.22
N VAL A 370 29.00 17.32 5.55
CA VAL A 370 30.12 18.01 6.18
C VAL A 370 31.46 17.35 5.82
N VAL A 371 31.53 16.02 5.76
CA VAL A 371 32.70 15.27 5.35
C VAL A 371 33.10 15.59 3.90
N GLU A 372 32.12 15.64 2.99
CA GLU A 372 32.32 16.03 1.59
C GLU A 372 32.87 17.45 1.48
N HIS A 373 32.27 18.40 2.20
CA HIS A 373 32.62 19.82 2.14
C HIS A 373 34.04 20.10 2.69
N TYR A 374 34.41 19.52 3.83
CA TYR A 374 35.71 19.72 4.46
C TYR A 374 36.77 18.70 4.00
N ASN A 375 36.45 17.80 3.05
CA ASN A 375 37.34 16.78 2.51
C ASN A 375 38.05 15.93 3.59
N ILE A 376 37.30 15.43 4.56
CA ILE A 376 37.75 14.54 5.63
C ILE A 376 37.11 13.16 5.51
N LYS A 377 37.52 12.20 6.32
CA LYS A 377 36.91 10.85 6.30
C LYS A 377 35.73 10.77 7.27
N LEU A 378 34.71 10.01 6.91
CA LEU A 378 33.54 9.78 7.78
C LEU A 378 33.94 9.18 9.14
N SER A 379 34.98 8.35 9.17
CA SER A 379 35.56 7.82 10.41
C SER A 379 36.10 8.91 11.35
N ASP A 380 36.49 10.06 10.83
CA ASP A 380 37.00 11.17 11.64
C ASP A 380 35.88 11.84 12.47
N MET A 381 34.62 11.74 12.04
CA MET A 381 33.46 12.21 12.81
C MET A 381 33.30 11.45 14.13
N HIS A 382 33.70 10.19 14.18
CA HIS A 382 33.57 9.32 15.37
C HIS A 382 34.90 9.21 16.14
N SER A 383 36.02 9.66 15.54
CA SER A 383 37.36 9.49 16.11
C SER A 383 37.59 10.33 17.37
N PRO A 384 38.48 9.91 18.28
CA PRO A 384 38.88 10.73 19.45
C PRO A 384 39.85 11.87 19.09
N ARG A 385 40.28 11.99 17.83
CA ARG A 385 41.24 13.01 17.37
C ARG A 385 40.75 14.44 17.69
N ARG A 386 41.69 15.28 18.18
CA ARG A 386 41.44 16.66 18.60
C ARG A 386 42.14 17.71 17.71
N SER A 387 42.79 17.29 16.63
CA SER A 387 43.39 18.24 15.67
C SER A 387 42.30 19.18 15.11
N ARG A 388 42.65 20.48 14.95
CA ARG A 388 41.68 21.51 14.50
C ARG A 388 41.05 21.14 13.15
N SER A 389 41.81 20.47 12.25
CA SER A 389 41.33 20.01 10.94
C SER A 389 40.22 18.95 11.01
N VAL A 390 40.11 18.22 12.13
CA VAL A 390 39.06 17.19 12.34
C VAL A 390 38.01 17.68 13.37
N ALA A 391 38.49 18.38 14.41
CA ALA A 391 37.59 18.84 15.47
C ALA A 391 36.60 19.92 15.00
N ARG A 392 37.06 20.85 14.14
CA ARG A 392 36.20 21.92 13.63
C ARG A 392 35.05 21.39 12.75
N PRO A 393 35.27 20.60 11.71
CA PRO A 393 34.18 20.00 10.93
C PRO A 393 33.20 19.19 11.77
N ARG A 394 33.69 18.47 12.78
CA ARG A 394 32.84 17.72 13.71
C ARG A 394 31.96 18.65 14.54
N GLN A 395 32.50 19.79 15.05
CA GLN A 395 31.72 20.79 15.75
C GLN A 395 30.64 21.42 14.86
N VAL A 396 30.97 21.73 13.60
CA VAL A 396 30.01 22.20 12.59
C VAL A 396 28.90 21.18 12.38
N ALA A 397 29.23 19.90 12.22
CA ALA A 397 28.24 18.85 12.04
C ALA A 397 27.32 18.68 13.28
N MET A 398 27.85 18.81 14.51
CA MET A 398 27.05 18.80 15.75
C MET A 398 26.12 20.01 15.83
N TYR A 399 26.61 21.20 15.45
CA TYR A 399 25.84 22.44 15.39
C TYR A 399 24.68 22.31 14.39
N LEU A 400 24.96 21.88 13.16
CA LEU A 400 23.95 21.63 12.12
C LEU A 400 22.94 20.56 12.55
N ALA A 401 23.40 19.48 13.21
CA ALA A 401 22.51 18.45 13.75
C ALA A 401 21.52 19.01 14.77
N LYS A 402 21.95 19.94 15.62
CA LYS A 402 21.06 20.59 16.58
C LYS A 402 20.14 21.63 15.97
N SER A 403 20.65 22.44 15.02
CA SER A 403 19.89 23.54 14.40
C SER A 403 18.84 23.03 13.37
N ILE A 404 19.15 21.94 12.63
CA ILE A 404 18.30 21.46 11.53
C ILE A 404 17.42 20.28 11.95
N THR A 405 17.78 19.56 13.03
CA THR A 405 17.01 18.39 13.48
C THR A 405 16.36 18.59 14.85
N THR A 406 15.30 17.82 15.11
CA THR A 406 14.63 17.80 16.42
C THR A 406 15.27 16.83 17.42
N ARG A 407 16.49 16.32 17.12
CA ARG A 407 17.18 15.32 17.95
C ARG A 407 17.69 15.91 19.25
N SER A 408 17.64 15.10 20.31
CA SER A 408 18.16 15.49 21.63
C SER A 408 19.70 15.50 21.64
N LEU A 409 20.28 16.32 22.50
CA LEU A 409 21.74 16.38 22.64
C LEU A 409 22.41 15.02 22.95
N PRO A 410 21.83 14.15 23.79
CA PRO A 410 22.35 12.79 23.98
C PRO A 410 22.28 11.92 22.72
N GLU A 411 21.24 12.05 21.91
CA GLU A 411 21.15 11.33 20.62
C GLU A 411 22.22 11.79 19.63
N ILE A 412 22.43 13.11 19.55
CA ILE A 412 23.51 13.69 18.73
C ILE A 412 24.85 13.13 19.22
N GLY A 413 25.14 13.21 20.51
CA GLY A 413 26.39 12.72 21.08
C GLY A 413 26.68 11.25 20.76
N ARG A 414 25.67 10.38 20.85
CA ARG A 414 25.78 8.97 20.49
C ARG A 414 26.19 8.76 19.02
N LYS A 415 25.62 9.55 18.11
CA LYS A 415 25.92 9.49 16.66
C LYS A 415 27.32 10.03 16.30
N PHE A 416 27.97 10.76 17.19
CA PHE A 416 29.34 11.29 17.01
C PHE A 416 30.40 10.51 17.82
N GLY A 417 30.24 9.19 17.92
CA GLY A 417 31.21 8.30 18.58
C GLY A 417 30.99 8.17 20.09
N GLY A 418 29.73 8.22 20.55
CA GLY A 418 29.36 8.03 21.96
C GLY A 418 29.76 9.19 22.86
N ARG A 419 29.82 10.42 22.34
CA ARG A 419 30.18 11.61 23.11
C ARG A 419 29.08 12.03 24.05
N ASP A 420 29.48 12.55 25.19
CA ASP A 420 28.55 13.13 26.17
C ASP A 420 27.84 14.37 25.61
N HIS A 421 26.62 14.62 26.12
CA HIS A 421 25.81 15.77 25.71
C HIS A 421 26.51 17.11 26.02
N THR A 422 27.37 17.18 27.07
CA THR A 422 28.15 18.36 27.39
C THR A 422 29.15 18.70 26.28
N THR A 423 29.72 17.68 25.61
CA THR A 423 30.61 17.87 24.43
C THR A 423 29.85 18.49 23.26
N VAL A 424 28.58 18.09 23.07
CA VAL A 424 27.72 18.66 22.02
C VAL A 424 27.38 20.10 22.33
N ILE A 425 27.02 20.43 23.59
CA ILE A 425 26.76 21.81 24.07
C ILE A 425 27.99 22.71 23.81
N HIS A 426 29.16 22.22 24.20
CA HIS A 426 30.39 22.96 23.99
C HIS A 426 30.69 23.20 22.51
N ALA A 427 30.45 22.17 21.65
CA ALA A 427 30.63 22.30 20.21
C ALA A 427 29.70 23.37 19.60
N ILE A 428 28.43 23.39 20.02
CA ILE A 428 27.45 24.38 19.56
C ILE A 428 27.89 25.80 19.95
N LYS A 429 28.17 26.05 21.23
CA LYS A 429 28.62 27.35 21.69
C LYS A 429 29.89 27.83 20.99
N THR A 430 30.86 26.94 20.81
CA THR A 430 32.11 27.26 20.11
C THR A 430 31.85 27.69 18.67
N ILE A 431 30.95 27.04 17.96
CA ILE A 431 30.60 27.41 16.58
C ILE A 431 29.86 28.75 16.56
N GLU A 432 28.89 28.97 17.45
CA GLU A 432 28.17 30.24 17.57
C GLU A 432 29.13 31.44 17.82
N GLU A 433 30.08 31.27 18.74
CA GLU A 433 31.07 32.30 19.04
C GLU A 433 31.99 32.63 17.87
N ILE A 434 32.34 31.60 17.05
CA ILE A 434 33.26 31.78 15.94
C ILE A 434 32.53 32.35 14.71
N MET A 435 31.27 32.00 14.48
CA MET A 435 30.47 32.57 13.39
C MET A 435 30.36 34.09 13.49
N VAL A 436 30.37 34.67 14.72
CA VAL A 436 30.35 36.12 14.93
C VAL A 436 31.63 36.79 14.41
N ASN A 437 32.78 36.09 14.49
CA ASN A 437 34.11 36.65 14.19
C ASN A 437 34.74 36.12 12.88
N ASP A 438 34.15 35.11 12.26
CA ASP A 438 34.68 34.45 11.05
C ASP A 438 33.56 34.36 9.98
N PRO A 439 33.49 35.34 9.05
CA PRO A 439 32.48 35.35 8.00
C PRO A 439 32.56 34.12 7.08
N ASN A 440 33.75 33.57 6.81
CA ASN A 440 33.89 32.41 5.93
C ASN A 440 33.25 31.17 6.55
N LEU A 441 33.38 30.98 7.88
CA LEU A 441 32.69 29.88 8.55
C LEU A 441 31.16 30.05 8.54
N ALA A 442 30.68 31.29 8.65
CA ALA A 442 29.26 31.57 8.58
C ALA A 442 28.69 31.25 7.19
N GLU A 443 29.40 31.62 6.11
CA GLU A 443 29.04 31.29 4.73
C GLU A 443 29.06 29.77 4.49
N ASP A 444 30.07 29.05 4.97
CA ASP A 444 30.15 27.57 4.89
C ASP A 444 28.93 26.90 5.54
N ILE A 445 28.54 27.36 6.74
CA ILE A 445 27.39 26.83 7.47
C ILE A 445 26.09 27.14 6.74
N GLU A 446 25.93 28.34 6.18
CA GLU A 446 24.76 28.70 5.39
C GLU A 446 24.68 27.86 4.10
N LEU A 447 25.78 27.66 3.41
CA LEU A 447 25.86 26.81 2.23
C LEU A 447 25.50 25.36 2.56
N LEU A 448 26.07 24.80 3.61
CA LEU A 448 25.76 23.43 4.08
C LEU A 448 24.29 23.30 4.48
N THR A 449 23.76 24.31 5.15
CA THR A 449 22.32 24.35 5.54
C THR A 449 21.44 24.31 4.30
N ARG A 450 21.75 25.13 3.30
CA ARG A 450 21.03 25.19 2.03
C ARG A 450 21.10 23.86 1.27
N ILE A 451 22.30 23.28 1.15
CA ILE A 451 22.50 21.96 0.52
C ILE A 451 21.67 20.86 1.24
N LEU A 452 21.70 20.84 2.57
CA LEU A 452 20.95 19.86 3.37
C LEU A 452 19.42 20.02 3.27
N GLN A 453 18.93 21.23 3.04
CA GLN A 453 17.50 21.53 2.89
C GLN A 453 16.99 21.32 1.46
N THR A 454 17.87 21.39 0.45
CA THR A 454 17.50 21.30 -0.97
C THR A 454 17.84 19.94 -1.61
N SER A 455 18.76 19.17 -1.03
CA SER A 455 19.10 17.80 -1.48
C SER A 455 18.08 16.80 -0.96
#